data_530632b19f84b854a9f5ef79e9dcfe60
#
_entry.id   530632b19f84b854a9f5ef79e9dcfe60
#
_cell.length_a   1.000
_cell.length_b   1.000
_cell.length_c   1.000
_cell.angle_alpha   90.00
_cell.angle_beta   90.00
_cell.angle_gamma   90.00
#
_symmetry.space_group_name_H-M   'P 1'
#
loop_
_entity.id
_entity.type
_entity.pdbx_description
1 polymer ?
#
loop_
_entity_poly.entity_id
_entity_poly.type
_entity_poly.pdbx_seq_one_letter_code
_entity_poly.pdbx_strand_id
1 'polypeptide(L)'
;MQLLNSYPQVERLHEPKTFSWLQRGIHIFDPDGHLIEVSESMYSVSCKQFKEGKTIEETAKLVQHPIEVVRGWYEQYQKELISVCGTDCSTCYCFGKMCNGCNSCEGKVFHAPEGKACPIYDCVRNNKCMQNCGECGEVPCKIWFDTRDPKFSDEEFNENIAMRVQALKKE
;
A
#
# COMPACT_ATOMS: atom_id res chain seq x y z
N MET A 1 -3.76 16.42 8.58
CA MET A 1 -4.13 17.83 8.35
C MET A 1 -5.35 18.25 9.14
N GLN A 2 -6.46 17.48 9.11
CA GLN A 2 -7.64 17.77 9.95
C GLN A 2 -7.30 17.90 11.43
N LEU A 3 -6.38 17.07 11.96
CA LEU A 3 -5.98 17.11 13.36
C LEU A 3 -5.38 18.47 13.76
N LEU A 4 -4.51 19.05 12.96
CA LEU A 4 -3.88 20.35 13.27
C LEU A 4 -4.88 21.52 13.30
N ASN A 5 -6.00 21.42 12.58
CA ASN A 5 -7.04 22.43 12.62
C ASN A 5 -7.82 22.42 13.95
N SER A 6 -7.79 21.29 14.68
CA SER A 6 -8.38 21.18 16.02
C SER A 6 -7.48 21.79 17.12
N TYR A 7 -6.27 22.23 16.77
CA TYR A 7 -5.30 22.81 17.68
C TYR A 7 -4.80 24.17 17.15
N PRO A 8 -5.65 25.21 17.14
CA PRO A 8 -5.32 26.53 16.59
C PRO A 8 -4.20 27.25 17.36
N GLN A 9 -3.94 26.83 18.61
CA GLN A 9 -2.88 27.38 19.47
C GLN A 9 -1.47 26.90 19.08
N VAL A 10 -1.34 25.88 18.21
CA VAL A 10 -0.01 25.42 17.75
C VAL A 10 0.57 26.45 16.81
N GLU A 11 1.71 27.04 17.22
CA GLU A 11 2.45 27.99 16.40
C GLU A 11 3.03 27.28 15.16
N ARG A 12 2.83 27.89 13.98
CA ARG A 12 3.27 27.34 12.69
C ARG A 12 4.28 28.29 12.06
N LEU A 13 5.39 27.74 11.58
CA LEU A 13 6.35 28.50 10.80
C LEU A 13 5.76 28.90 9.43
N HIS A 14 4.91 28.05 8.87
CA HIS A 14 4.19 28.26 7.61
C HIS A 14 2.99 27.32 7.50
N GLU A 15 2.06 27.66 6.63
CA GLU A 15 0.97 26.72 6.29
C GLU A 15 1.52 25.47 5.57
N PRO A 16 0.78 24.32 5.60
CA PRO A 16 1.18 23.12 4.90
C PRO A 16 1.48 23.39 3.43
N LYS A 17 2.67 23.02 2.96
CA LYS A 17 3.11 23.22 1.58
C LYS A 17 3.75 21.96 1.00
N THR A 18 3.85 21.92 -0.31
CA THR A 18 4.63 20.92 -1.03
C THR A 18 5.99 21.52 -1.34
N PHE A 19 7.06 20.85 -0.94
CA PHE A 19 8.44 21.24 -1.21
C PHE A 19 8.84 20.89 -2.65
N SER A 20 9.99 21.40 -3.11
CA SER A 20 10.48 21.15 -4.47
C SER A 20 10.76 19.68 -4.76
N TRP A 21 11.01 18.87 -3.73
CA TRP A 21 11.19 17.42 -3.80
C TRP A 21 9.87 16.64 -3.61
N LEU A 22 8.73 17.29 -3.89
CA LEU A 22 7.37 16.76 -3.89
C LEU A 22 6.81 16.33 -2.53
N GLN A 23 7.59 16.42 -1.46
CA GLN A 23 7.15 16.11 -0.11
C GLN A 23 6.19 17.19 0.40
N ARG A 24 5.06 16.78 0.94
CA ARG A 24 4.16 17.68 1.63
C ARG A 24 4.47 17.69 3.11
N GLY A 25 4.65 18.88 3.68
CA GLY A 25 4.99 19.03 5.09
C GLY A 25 4.59 20.37 5.68
N ILE A 26 4.76 20.47 6.98
CA ILE A 26 4.56 21.66 7.79
C ILE A 26 5.62 21.69 8.89
N HIS A 27 6.09 22.87 9.23
CA HIS A 27 6.92 23.12 10.41
C HIS A 27 6.09 23.81 11.47
N ILE A 28 6.15 23.29 12.68
CA ILE A 28 5.45 23.82 13.86
C ILE A 28 6.45 23.99 14.99
N PHE A 29 6.10 24.81 15.98
CA PHE A 29 6.88 24.92 17.23
C PHE A 29 6.20 24.16 18.35
N ASP A 30 7.01 23.47 19.18
CA ASP A 30 6.52 22.90 20.42
C ASP A 30 6.42 24.01 21.51
N PRO A 31 5.86 23.71 22.70
CA PRO A 31 5.75 24.70 23.80
C PRO A 31 7.08 25.24 24.29
N ASP A 32 8.19 24.53 24.07
CA ASP A 32 9.53 24.93 24.46
C ASP A 32 10.27 25.71 23.36
N GLY A 33 9.61 25.95 22.21
CA GLY A 33 10.12 26.69 21.07
C GLY A 33 10.99 25.86 20.10
N HIS A 34 11.01 24.53 20.21
CA HIS A 34 11.72 23.68 19.26
C HIS A 34 10.93 23.54 17.96
N LEU A 35 11.65 23.61 16.84
CA LEU A 35 11.05 23.41 15.52
C LEU A 35 10.85 21.91 15.25
N ILE A 36 9.61 21.54 14.98
CA ILE A 36 9.20 20.17 14.62
C ILE A 36 8.74 20.15 13.17
N GLU A 37 9.32 19.29 12.36
CA GLU A 37 8.82 18.99 11.03
C GLU A 37 7.84 17.81 11.06
N VAL A 38 6.66 18.01 10.47
CA VAL A 38 5.68 16.96 10.23
C VAL A 38 5.48 16.85 8.72
N SER A 39 5.95 15.77 8.12
CA SER A 39 5.94 15.60 6.67
C SER A 39 5.59 14.18 6.23
N GLU A 40 5.21 14.03 4.97
CA GLU A 40 5.05 12.72 4.35
C GLU A 40 6.39 11.99 4.34
N SER A 41 6.38 10.65 4.47
CA SER A 41 7.60 9.88 4.26
C SER A 41 8.02 9.96 2.79
N MET A 42 9.32 10.03 2.53
CA MET A 42 9.85 10.06 1.15
C MET A 42 9.55 8.76 0.39
N TYR A 43 9.41 7.63 1.09
CA TYR A 43 8.88 6.40 0.52
C TYR A 43 7.46 6.60 -0.05
N SER A 44 6.54 7.21 0.74
CA SER A 44 5.18 7.48 0.28
C SER A 44 5.13 8.41 -0.93
N VAL A 45 6.00 9.44 -0.94
CA VAL A 45 6.13 10.36 -2.08
C VAL A 45 6.60 9.60 -3.33
N SER A 46 7.62 8.73 -3.18
CA SER A 46 8.15 7.92 -4.29
C SER A 46 7.11 6.92 -4.81
N CYS A 47 6.33 6.27 -3.93
CA CYS A 47 5.25 5.38 -4.35
C CYS A 47 4.19 6.08 -5.21
N LYS A 48 3.90 7.36 -4.98
CA LYS A 48 3.01 8.14 -5.85
C LYS A 48 3.59 8.27 -7.25
N GLN A 49 4.90 8.52 -7.37
CA GLN A 49 5.59 8.63 -8.65
C GLN A 49 5.60 7.30 -9.40
N PHE A 50 5.83 6.17 -8.71
CA PHE A 50 5.78 4.83 -9.30
C PHE A 50 4.37 4.49 -9.80
N LYS A 51 3.32 4.86 -9.07
CA LYS A 51 1.92 4.70 -9.51
C LYS A 51 1.60 5.52 -10.77
N GLU A 52 2.27 6.65 -10.98
CA GLU A 52 2.19 7.48 -12.18
C GLU A 52 3.06 6.95 -13.33
N GLY A 53 3.74 5.81 -13.16
CA GLY A 53 4.57 5.17 -14.18
C GLY A 53 5.98 5.77 -14.34
N LYS A 54 6.46 6.57 -13.38
CA LYS A 54 7.81 7.10 -13.41
C LYS A 54 8.84 6.00 -13.17
N THR A 55 9.98 6.11 -13.85
CA THR A 55 11.13 5.22 -13.62
C THR A 55 11.80 5.52 -12.28
N ILE A 56 12.71 4.62 -11.85
CA ILE A 56 13.53 4.83 -10.65
C ILE A 56 14.37 6.10 -10.80
N GLU A 57 14.98 6.29 -11.97
CA GLU A 57 15.84 7.45 -12.29
C GLU A 57 15.06 8.78 -12.28
N GLU A 58 13.87 8.79 -12.89
CA GLU A 58 12.98 9.96 -12.88
C GLU A 58 12.53 10.29 -11.47
N THR A 59 12.10 9.26 -10.71
CA THR A 59 11.67 9.43 -9.33
C THR A 59 12.81 9.96 -8.46
N ALA A 60 14.03 9.42 -8.56
CA ALA A 60 15.19 9.87 -7.80
C ALA A 60 15.50 11.36 -8.03
N LYS A 61 15.38 11.82 -9.26
CA LYS A 61 15.55 13.25 -9.60
C LYS A 61 14.45 14.11 -8.98
N LEU A 62 13.19 13.66 -9.06
CA LEU A 62 12.04 14.42 -8.55
C LEU A 62 12.06 14.53 -7.03
N VAL A 63 12.36 13.44 -6.33
CA VAL A 63 12.38 13.39 -4.87
C VAL A 63 13.72 13.84 -4.27
N GLN A 64 14.72 14.14 -5.11
CA GLN A 64 16.06 14.57 -4.73
C GLN A 64 16.76 13.61 -3.75
N HIS A 65 16.64 12.31 -4.03
CA HIS A 65 17.28 11.25 -3.23
C HIS A 65 18.24 10.40 -4.08
N PRO A 66 19.25 9.79 -3.47
CA PRO A 66 20.16 8.88 -4.18
C PRO A 66 19.37 7.74 -4.85
N ILE A 67 19.79 7.40 -6.07
CA ILE A 67 19.11 6.38 -6.89
C ILE A 67 19.03 5.02 -6.19
N GLU A 68 20.06 4.65 -5.43
CA GLU A 68 20.09 3.38 -4.69
C GLU A 68 19.02 3.31 -3.59
N VAL A 69 18.76 4.44 -2.92
CA VAL A 69 17.70 4.54 -1.92
C VAL A 69 16.33 4.37 -2.60
N VAL A 70 16.13 5.08 -3.73
CA VAL A 70 14.87 5.01 -4.48
C VAL A 70 14.67 3.63 -5.10
N ARG A 71 15.74 2.93 -5.50
CA ARG A 71 15.69 1.53 -5.94
C ARG A 71 15.18 0.61 -4.83
N GLY A 72 15.70 0.76 -3.61
CA GLY A 72 15.21 -0.01 -2.46
C GLY A 72 13.73 0.26 -2.17
N TRP A 73 13.28 1.50 -2.30
CA TRP A 73 11.86 1.85 -2.18
C TRP A 73 11.00 1.25 -3.30
N TYR A 74 11.53 1.19 -4.53
CA TYR A 74 10.83 0.56 -5.64
C TYR A 74 10.65 -0.95 -5.43
N GLU A 75 11.69 -1.64 -4.95
CA GLU A 75 11.64 -3.07 -4.63
C GLU A 75 10.63 -3.35 -3.51
N GLN A 76 10.60 -2.51 -2.47
CA GLN A 76 9.58 -2.59 -1.42
C GLN A 76 8.18 -2.36 -1.98
N TYR A 77 8.00 -1.33 -2.82
CA TYR A 77 6.74 -1.04 -3.48
C TYR A 77 6.23 -2.23 -4.32
N GLN A 78 7.12 -2.89 -5.08
CA GLN A 78 6.76 -4.07 -5.87
C GLN A 78 6.27 -5.24 -4.98
N LYS A 79 6.91 -5.47 -3.84
CA LYS A 79 6.47 -6.49 -2.87
C LYS A 79 5.09 -6.15 -2.29
N GLU A 80 4.83 -4.89 -1.97
CA GLU A 80 3.54 -4.42 -1.45
C GLU A 80 2.39 -4.55 -2.46
N LEU A 81 2.69 -4.61 -3.78
CA LEU A 81 1.70 -4.85 -4.82
C LEU A 81 1.16 -6.28 -4.84
N ILE A 82 1.91 -7.25 -4.29
CA ILE A 82 1.40 -8.61 -4.12
C ILE A 82 0.57 -8.67 -2.84
N SER A 83 -0.70 -8.97 -2.97
CA SER A 83 -1.62 -9.07 -1.84
C SER A 83 -1.32 -10.28 -0.95
N VAL A 84 -1.86 -10.32 0.27
CA VAL A 84 -1.72 -11.46 1.18
C VAL A 84 -2.15 -12.80 0.59
N CYS A 85 -2.99 -12.79 -0.43
CA CYS A 85 -3.45 -13.98 -1.14
C CYS A 85 -2.78 -14.18 -2.51
N GLY A 86 -1.69 -13.47 -2.80
CA GLY A 86 -0.93 -13.62 -4.04
C GLY A 86 -1.52 -12.92 -5.26
N THR A 87 -2.60 -12.15 -5.13
CA THR A 87 -3.10 -11.34 -6.24
C THR A 87 -2.14 -10.18 -6.50
N ASP A 88 -1.73 -10.01 -7.75
CA ASP A 88 -0.93 -8.86 -8.17
C ASP A 88 -1.83 -7.64 -8.38
N CYS A 89 -1.73 -6.68 -7.45
CA CYS A 89 -2.50 -5.44 -7.51
C CYS A 89 -2.10 -4.55 -8.69
N SER A 90 -0.88 -4.67 -9.23
CA SER A 90 -0.42 -3.83 -10.35
C SER A 90 -1.22 -4.08 -11.63
N THR A 91 -1.72 -5.30 -11.81
CA THR A 91 -2.53 -5.71 -12.97
C THR A 91 -4.04 -5.50 -12.76
N CYS A 92 -4.46 -5.11 -11.56
CA CYS A 92 -5.86 -4.94 -11.21
C CYS A 92 -6.42 -3.60 -11.71
N TYR A 93 -7.50 -3.62 -12.47
CA TYR A 93 -8.15 -2.42 -13.00
C TYR A 93 -8.69 -1.45 -11.92
N CYS A 94 -8.91 -1.95 -10.71
CA CYS A 94 -9.36 -1.15 -9.57
C CYS A 94 -8.21 -0.42 -8.86
N PHE A 95 -6.96 -0.86 -9.03
CA PHE A 95 -5.82 -0.33 -8.30
C PHE A 95 -5.57 1.14 -8.65
N GLY A 96 -5.37 1.96 -7.62
CA GLY A 96 -5.17 3.41 -7.76
C GLY A 96 -6.45 4.22 -8.07
N LYS A 97 -7.60 3.56 -8.25
CA LYS A 97 -8.90 4.21 -8.53
C LYS A 97 -9.90 3.99 -7.38
N MET A 98 -10.35 2.75 -7.23
CA MET A 98 -11.33 2.34 -6.21
C MET A 98 -10.69 1.55 -5.07
N CYS A 99 -9.43 1.15 -5.22
CA CYS A 99 -8.71 0.33 -4.26
C CYS A 99 -7.23 0.74 -4.22
N ASN A 100 -6.68 0.90 -3.03
CA ASN A 100 -5.25 1.23 -2.82
C ASN A 100 -4.35 0.00 -2.69
N GLY A 101 -4.89 -1.19 -2.95
CA GLY A 101 -4.21 -2.46 -2.74
C GLY A 101 -4.48 -3.05 -1.35
N CYS A 102 -4.53 -4.37 -1.29
CA CYS A 102 -4.90 -5.13 -0.10
C CYS A 102 -4.05 -4.76 1.13
N ASN A 103 -2.74 -4.66 0.95
CA ASN A 103 -1.81 -4.35 2.04
C ASN A 103 -1.97 -2.91 2.56
N SER A 104 -2.20 -1.94 1.65
CA SER A 104 -2.34 -0.53 2.01
C SER A 104 -3.68 -0.17 2.65
N CYS A 105 -4.74 -0.94 2.38
CA CYS A 105 -6.08 -0.70 2.94
C CYS A 105 -6.51 -1.73 3.98
N GLU A 106 -5.56 -2.46 4.54
CA GLU A 106 -5.81 -3.45 5.61
C GLU A 106 -6.92 -4.45 5.26
N GLY A 107 -6.91 -4.91 4.00
CA GLY A 107 -7.92 -5.83 3.49
C GLY A 107 -9.29 -5.22 3.18
N LYS A 108 -9.51 -3.93 3.43
CA LYS A 108 -10.76 -3.22 3.10
C LYS A 108 -10.80 -2.88 1.61
N VAL A 109 -10.76 -3.93 0.80
CA VAL A 109 -10.75 -3.84 -0.66
C VAL A 109 -12.14 -3.60 -1.23
N PHE A 110 -12.23 -3.16 -2.49
CA PHE A 110 -13.50 -2.76 -3.13
C PHE A 110 -14.61 -3.82 -3.12
N HIS A 111 -14.27 -5.09 -3.06
CA HIS A 111 -15.22 -6.21 -3.02
C HIS A 111 -15.48 -6.76 -1.61
N ALA A 112 -14.80 -6.26 -0.59
CA ALA A 112 -15.07 -6.64 0.80
C ALA A 112 -16.37 -5.98 1.29
N PRO A 113 -17.10 -6.61 2.23
CA PRO A 113 -18.27 -5.97 2.83
C PRO A 113 -17.89 -4.63 3.49
N GLU A 114 -18.80 -3.67 3.45
CA GLU A 114 -18.57 -2.32 3.98
C GLU A 114 -18.06 -2.36 5.43
N GLY A 115 -16.96 -1.68 5.68
CA GLY A 115 -16.32 -1.62 7.00
C GLY A 115 -15.58 -2.89 7.44
N LYS A 116 -15.57 -3.97 6.62
CA LYS A 116 -14.90 -5.23 6.95
C LYS A 116 -13.71 -5.49 6.03
N ALA A 117 -12.75 -6.26 6.53
CA ALA A 117 -11.67 -6.77 5.69
C ALA A 117 -12.14 -7.95 4.83
N CYS A 118 -11.47 -8.19 3.72
CA CYS A 118 -11.59 -9.41 2.94
C CYS A 118 -11.34 -10.64 3.84
N PRO A 119 -12.17 -11.69 3.77
CA PRO A 119 -12.03 -12.87 4.63
C PRO A 119 -10.63 -13.53 4.57
N ILE A 120 -9.98 -13.51 3.40
CA ILE A 120 -8.60 -14.02 3.27
C ILE A 120 -7.63 -13.15 4.05
N TYR A 121 -7.74 -11.82 3.95
CA TYR A 121 -6.89 -10.88 4.69
C TYR A 121 -7.07 -11.07 6.20
N ASP A 122 -8.32 -11.13 6.64
CA ASP A 122 -8.66 -11.31 8.06
C ASP A 122 -8.11 -12.62 8.62
N CYS A 123 -8.24 -13.72 7.88
CA CYS A 123 -7.67 -15.01 8.24
C CYS A 123 -6.15 -14.94 8.42
N VAL A 124 -5.44 -14.35 7.45
CA VAL A 124 -3.97 -14.32 7.43
C VAL A 124 -3.41 -13.37 8.47
N ARG A 125 -3.86 -12.12 8.47
CA ARG A 125 -3.28 -11.05 9.30
C ARG A 125 -3.79 -11.05 10.72
N ASN A 126 -5.11 -11.17 10.90
CA ASN A 126 -5.74 -10.99 12.20
C ASN A 126 -5.85 -12.31 12.98
N ASN A 127 -6.14 -13.43 12.30
CA ASN A 127 -6.37 -14.70 12.99
C ASN A 127 -5.10 -15.56 13.08
N LYS A 128 -4.34 -15.71 11.98
CA LYS A 128 -3.13 -16.54 11.94
C LYS A 128 -1.83 -15.76 12.18
N CYS A 129 -1.85 -14.42 12.18
CA CYS A 129 -0.70 -13.55 12.37
C CYS A 129 0.44 -13.83 11.37
N MET A 130 0.12 -14.24 10.14
CA MET A 130 1.04 -14.55 9.06
C MET A 130 1.23 -13.35 8.13
N GLN A 131 2.34 -13.28 7.39
CA GLN A 131 2.59 -12.23 6.42
C GLN A 131 1.72 -12.40 5.15
N ASN A 132 1.61 -13.62 4.66
CA ASN A 132 0.81 -13.95 3.48
C ASN A 132 0.35 -15.42 3.52
N CYS A 133 -0.53 -15.80 2.60
CA CYS A 133 -1.03 -17.17 2.51
C CYS A 133 0.05 -18.20 2.16
N GLY A 134 1.22 -17.79 1.62
CA GLY A 134 2.33 -18.70 1.31
C GLY A 134 2.92 -19.38 2.54
N GLU A 135 2.81 -18.74 3.70
CA GLU A 135 3.23 -19.33 4.99
C GLU A 135 2.24 -20.40 5.51
N CYS A 136 1.04 -20.48 4.92
CA CYS A 136 0.00 -21.41 5.34
C CYS A 136 0.06 -22.70 4.54
N GLY A 137 0.18 -23.85 5.21
CA GLY A 137 0.22 -25.16 4.55
C GLY A 137 -1.11 -25.63 3.95
N GLU A 138 -2.20 -24.85 4.10
CA GLU A 138 -3.54 -25.20 3.63
C GLU A 138 -3.95 -24.50 2.31
N VAL A 139 -3.02 -23.85 1.64
CA VAL A 139 -3.31 -23.06 0.42
C VAL A 139 -3.29 -23.95 -0.84
N PRO A 140 -4.30 -23.84 -1.73
CA PRO A 140 -5.53 -23.06 -1.61
C PRO A 140 -6.54 -23.71 -0.63
N CYS A 141 -7.17 -22.90 0.22
CA CYS A 141 -8.09 -23.36 1.24
C CYS A 141 -9.55 -22.98 0.93
N LYS A 142 -10.49 -23.49 1.76
CA LYS A 142 -11.92 -23.22 1.59
C LYS A 142 -12.24 -21.71 1.46
N ILE A 143 -11.55 -20.83 2.21
CA ILE A 143 -11.80 -19.37 2.14
C ILE A 143 -11.51 -18.82 0.74
N TRP A 144 -10.50 -19.35 0.03
CA TRP A 144 -10.20 -18.94 -1.33
C TRP A 144 -11.35 -19.30 -2.30
N PHE A 145 -11.93 -20.48 -2.14
CA PHE A 145 -13.08 -20.91 -2.95
C PHE A 145 -14.36 -20.13 -2.60
N ASP A 146 -14.58 -19.85 -1.32
CA ASP A 146 -15.75 -19.08 -0.86
C ASP A 146 -15.69 -17.59 -1.29
N THR A 147 -14.50 -17.08 -1.59
CA THR A 147 -14.27 -15.67 -2.06
C THR A 147 -14.10 -15.57 -3.56
N ARG A 148 -14.46 -16.60 -4.34
CA ARG A 148 -14.44 -16.58 -5.78
C ARG A 148 -15.35 -15.47 -6.33
N ASP A 149 -14.85 -14.69 -7.30
CA ASP A 149 -15.72 -13.81 -8.08
C ASP A 149 -16.68 -14.68 -8.91
N PRO A 150 -18.00 -14.48 -8.77
CA PRO A 150 -18.99 -15.27 -9.51
C PRO A 150 -18.95 -15.12 -11.04
N LYS A 151 -18.18 -14.13 -11.53
CA LYS A 151 -17.96 -13.93 -12.98
C LYS A 151 -16.93 -14.89 -13.58
N PHE A 152 -16.08 -15.52 -12.77
CA PHE A 152 -15.09 -16.46 -13.26
C PHE A 152 -15.73 -17.81 -13.61
N SER A 153 -15.41 -18.35 -14.78
CA SER A 153 -15.61 -19.77 -15.09
C SER A 153 -14.72 -20.64 -14.18
N ASP A 154 -14.97 -21.95 -14.16
CA ASP A 154 -14.15 -22.86 -13.35
C ASP A 154 -12.70 -22.90 -13.85
N GLU A 155 -12.48 -22.83 -15.15
CA GLU A 155 -11.15 -22.79 -15.77
C GLU A 155 -10.41 -21.51 -15.38
N GLU A 156 -11.03 -20.34 -15.56
CA GLU A 156 -10.44 -19.03 -15.21
C GLU A 156 -10.12 -18.93 -13.72
N PHE A 157 -10.98 -19.49 -12.88
CA PHE A 157 -10.75 -19.49 -11.43
C PHE A 157 -9.57 -20.40 -11.05
N ASN A 158 -9.44 -21.59 -11.66
CA ASN A 158 -8.32 -22.48 -11.41
C ASN A 158 -6.98 -21.87 -11.88
N GLU A 159 -6.96 -21.19 -13.03
CA GLU A 159 -5.80 -20.45 -13.50
C GLU A 159 -5.44 -19.30 -12.53
N ASN A 160 -6.44 -18.56 -12.06
CA ASN A 160 -6.24 -17.49 -11.08
C ASN A 160 -5.64 -18.03 -9.78
N ILE A 161 -6.12 -19.16 -9.26
CA ILE A 161 -5.54 -19.82 -8.09
C ILE A 161 -4.07 -20.20 -8.35
N ALA A 162 -3.76 -20.79 -9.50
CA ALA A 162 -2.41 -21.22 -9.84
C ALA A 162 -1.44 -20.03 -9.88
N MET A 163 -1.84 -18.93 -10.54
CA MET A 163 -1.04 -17.70 -10.60
C MET A 163 -0.78 -17.11 -9.20
N ARG A 164 -1.80 -17.05 -8.36
CA ARG A 164 -1.69 -16.52 -6.99
C ARG A 164 -0.76 -17.38 -6.11
N VAL A 165 -0.89 -18.71 -6.18
CA VAL A 165 0.01 -19.63 -5.48
C VAL A 165 1.45 -19.46 -5.96
N GLN A 166 1.67 -19.27 -7.26
CA GLN A 166 3.00 -19.03 -7.81
C GLN A 166 3.59 -17.70 -7.34
N ALA A 167 2.77 -16.64 -7.26
CA ALA A 167 3.22 -15.33 -6.75
C ALA A 167 3.69 -15.40 -5.29
N LEU A 168 3.02 -16.22 -4.46
CA LEU A 168 3.37 -16.43 -3.05
C LEU A 168 4.65 -17.27 -2.83
N LYS A 169 5.13 -18.00 -3.84
CA LYS A 169 6.35 -18.84 -3.77
C LYS A 169 7.61 -18.11 -4.25
N LYS A 170 7.51 -16.88 -4.72
CA LYS A 170 8.62 -16.09 -5.30
C LYS A 170 9.42 -15.29 -4.26
N GLU A 171 9.28 -15.59 -2.98
CA GLU A 171 10.12 -15.00 -1.91
C GLU A 171 11.39 -15.81 -1.67
#